data_f27987d1d5afd8ec853e5d71f94e3a34
#
_entry.id   f27987d1d5afd8ec853e5d71f94e3a34
#
_cell.length_a   1.000
_cell.length_b   1.000
_cell.length_c   1.000
_cell.angle_alpha   90.00
_cell.angle_beta   90.00
_cell.angle_gamma   90.00
#
_symmetry.space_group_name_H-M   'P 1'
#
loop_
_entity.id
_entity.type
_entity.pdbx_description
1 polymer ?
#
loop_
_entity_poly.entity_id
_entity_poly.type
_entity_poly.pdbx_seq_one_letter_code
_entity_poly.pdbx_strand_id
1 'polypeptide(L)'
;MSDQFPTYRAQMEYVCLGCGARHPIDELLYTCPSCGGVFLLEDTTFDKLKEHGGAYWRNLFDSRAATRNTALRGVFRFYELMAPVLEQEDILYLGEGNTPVVDGAPELQKKLNASFAFKNDGQNPSASFKDRGMACAYSYLRALVRKHGWDEVLTICASTGDTSAAAALYGAYVGHPIKTAVLLPQGKVTPQQLSQPLGSGATVLEVPGVFDDCMKVVEHLAEHYRVALLNSKNSWRILGQESYAYEVAQWFNWDLAGKVLFVPVGNAGNITAVMSGLLKMRRLGIISDLPRLFGVQSEHADPVWRYYSKPKAGRVYNPVTVRPSVAQAAMIGNPVSFPRVKALVDAYEAAGGEFGVVQVTEQAIMDATILANRHGHIVCTQGGECLAGLLKAREEGRVVAGEKAVLDSTAHALKFAGFQNMYFTDTFPPEYGVAPDASLANRPSLVVDAAEKARLSAEEFTRAAAKAVAERLELAGK
;
A
#
# COMPACT_ATOMS: atom_id res chain seq x y z
N MET A 1 -30.57 -0.24 -9.50
CA MET A 1 -29.83 0.77 -8.65
C MET A 1 -28.32 0.61 -8.72
N SER A 2 -27.79 -0.62 -8.77
CA SER A 2 -26.32 -0.85 -8.75
C SER A 2 -25.55 -0.32 -9.97
N ASP A 3 -26.18 -0.22 -11.13
CA ASP A 3 -25.52 0.22 -12.38
C ASP A 3 -25.75 1.70 -12.70
N GLN A 4 -26.65 2.37 -11.98
CA GLN A 4 -26.89 3.78 -12.18
C GLN A 4 -25.83 4.61 -11.48
N PHE A 5 -25.20 5.53 -12.21
CA PHE A 5 -24.23 6.45 -11.63
C PHE A 5 -24.91 7.42 -10.66
N PRO A 6 -24.32 7.67 -9.47
CA PRO A 6 -24.93 8.52 -8.44
C PRO A 6 -25.15 9.95 -8.89
N THR A 7 -26.23 10.54 -8.38
CA THR A 7 -26.52 11.97 -8.57
C THR A 7 -25.97 12.85 -7.46
N TYR A 8 -25.58 12.27 -6.33
CA TYR A 8 -24.97 13.00 -5.23
C TYR A 8 -23.68 13.69 -5.69
N ARG A 9 -23.57 14.98 -5.37
CA ARG A 9 -22.36 15.78 -5.58
C ARG A 9 -21.97 16.45 -4.28
N ALA A 10 -20.74 16.22 -3.87
CA ALA A 10 -20.14 16.84 -2.70
C ALA A 10 -19.63 18.25 -2.98
N GLN A 11 -19.40 18.98 -1.90
CA GLN A 11 -18.60 20.21 -1.90
C GLN A 11 -17.29 19.92 -1.20
N MET A 12 -16.26 19.63 -1.99
CA MET A 12 -14.95 19.26 -1.45
C MET A 12 -13.98 20.45 -1.43
N GLU A 13 -13.16 20.49 -0.39
CA GLU A 13 -12.11 21.49 -0.21
C GLU A 13 -10.83 20.86 0.28
N TYR A 14 -9.69 21.47 -0.05
CA TYR A 14 -8.43 21.21 0.64
C TYR A 14 -8.45 21.95 1.98
N VAL A 15 -8.17 21.24 3.07
CA VAL A 15 -8.05 21.80 4.41
C VAL A 15 -6.60 21.63 4.89
N CYS A 16 -5.92 22.77 5.15
CA CYS A 16 -4.56 22.75 5.60
C CYS A 16 -4.45 22.35 7.09
N LEU A 17 -3.66 21.33 7.38
CA LEU A 17 -3.44 20.88 8.76
C LEU A 17 -2.49 21.79 9.56
N GLY A 18 -1.76 22.70 8.89
CA GLY A 18 -0.86 23.64 9.56
C GLY A 18 -1.56 24.88 10.08
N CYS A 19 -2.37 25.54 9.22
CA CYS A 19 -3.00 26.83 9.54
C CYS A 19 -4.52 26.82 9.47
N GLY A 20 -5.16 25.69 9.08
CA GLY A 20 -6.61 25.60 8.93
C GLY A 20 -7.18 26.28 7.67
N ALA A 21 -6.35 26.87 6.82
CA ALA A 21 -6.82 27.52 5.58
C ALA A 21 -7.51 26.51 4.66
N ARG A 22 -8.59 26.95 4.02
CA ARG A 22 -9.37 26.18 3.06
C ARG A 22 -9.11 26.68 1.64
N HIS A 23 -8.98 25.75 0.70
CA HIS A 23 -8.73 26.06 -0.69
C HIS A 23 -9.63 25.23 -1.60
N PRO A 24 -10.03 25.78 -2.77
CA PRO A 24 -10.86 25.07 -3.73
C PRO A 24 -10.07 23.86 -4.33
N ILE A 25 -10.82 22.84 -4.74
CA ILE A 25 -10.23 21.65 -5.34
C ILE A 25 -9.94 21.77 -6.84
N ASP A 26 -10.22 22.86 -7.48
CA ASP A 26 -10.00 23.07 -8.92
C ASP A 26 -8.59 23.56 -9.28
N GLU A 27 -7.70 23.55 -8.31
CA GLU A 27 -6.27 23.87 -8.46
C GLU A 27 -5.38 22.68 -8.11
N LEU A 28 -4.21 22.60 -8.76
CA LEU A 28 -3.19 21.58 -8.45
C LEU A 28 -2.41 22.00 -7.20
N LEU A 29 -2.98 21.78 -6.02
CA LEU A 29 -2.35 22.12 -4.73
C LEU A 29 -1.88 20.86 -4.01
N TYR A 30 -0.63 20.90 -3.49
CA TYR A 30 0.00 19.80 -2.74
C TYR A 30 0.47 20.21 -1.36
N THR A 31 0.78 21.49 -1.19
CA THR A 31 1.08 22.17 0.08
C THR A 31 0.36 23.50 0.15
N CYS A 32 0.03 23.93 1.35
CA CYS A 32 -0.67 25.19 1.57
C CYS A 32 0.19 26.37 1.13
N PRO A 33 -0.29 27.25 0.25
CA PRO A 33 0.46 28.44 -0.18
C PRO A 33 0.81 29.38 0.97
N SER A 34 0.02 29.37 2.06
CA SER A 34 0.20 30.28 3.19
C SER A 34 1.24 29.79 4.20
N CYS A 35 1.38 28.46 4.41
CA CYS A 35 2.24 27.94 5.50
C CYS A 35 3.06 26.71 5.12
N GLY A 36 2.95 26.18 3.89
CA GLY A 36 3.64 24.97 3.46
C GLY A 36 3.07 23.65 4.05
N GLY A 37 2.00 23.71 4.85
CA GLY A 37 1.39 22.54 5.49
C GLY A 37 0.74 21.60 4.47
N VAL A 38 0.60 20.31 4.84
CA VAL A 38 -0.10 19.32 4.03
C VAL A 38 -1.61 19.42 4.19
N PHE A 39 -2.34 18.97 3.17
CA PHE A 39 -3.79 19.00 3.14
C PHE A 39 -4.44 17.66 3.52
N LEU A 40 -5.65 17.73 4.07
CA LEU A 40 -6.70 16.74 3.92
C LEU A 40 -7.74 17.24 2.91
N LEU A 41 -8.46 16.30 2.28
CA LEU A 41 -9.67 16.61 1.50
C LEU A 41 -10.88 16.40 2.40
N GLU A 42 -11.71 17.42 2.50
CA GLU A 42 -12.97 17.38 3.25
C GLU A 42 -14.17 17.59 2.32
N ASP A 43 -15.18 16.77 2.47
CA ASP A 43 -16.52 17.05 1.95
C ASP A 43 -17.30 17.85 2.99
N THR A 44 -17.54 19.13 2.73
CA THR A 44 -18.29 20.02 3.63
C THR A 44 -19.78 19.65 3.71
N THR A 45 -20.25 18.83 2.77
CA THR A 45 -21.64 18.34 2.71
C THR A 45 -21.79 16.88 3.17
N PHE A 46 -20.73 16.26 3.69
CA PHE A 46 -20.69 14.85 4.07
C PHE A 46 -21.83 14.42 5.00
N ASP A 47 -22.27 15.31 5.88
CA ASP A 47 -23.35 14.98 6.82
C ASP A 47 -24.72 14.74 6.17
N LYS A 48 -24.92 15.19 4.93
CA LYS A 48 -26.13 14.86 4.14
C LYS A 48 -26.23 13.34 3.90
N LEU A 49 -25.12 12.64 3.84
CA LEU A 49 -25.09 11.19 3.66
C LEU A 49 -25.70 10.44 4.85
N LYS A 50 -25.78 11.05 6.04
CA LYS A 50 -26.41 10.47 7.24
C LYS A 50 -27.91 10.25 7.10
N GLU A 51 -28.57 11.01 6.20
CA GLU A 51 -30.02 10.92 5.96
C GLU A 51 -30.47 9.52 5.56
N HIS A 52 -29.58 8.76 4.91
CA HIS A 52 -29.87 7.39 4.48
C HIS A 52 -29.60 6.32 5.55
N GLY A 53 -28.78 6.61 6.55
CA GLY A 53 -28.35 5.65 7.57
C GLY A 53 -27.41 4.55 7.07
N GLY A 54 -26.72 3.87 8.01
CA GLY A 54 -25.66 2.91 7.68
C GLY A 54 -26.12 1.68 6.90
N ALA A 55 -27.32 1.16 7.17
CA ALA A 55 -27.86 -0.01 6.47
C ALA A 55 -28.06 0.24 4.97
N TYR A 56 -28.51 1.43 4.59
CA TYR A 56 -28.63 1.81 3.18
C TYR A 56 -27.29 1.76 2.48
N TRP A 57 -26.24 2.32 3.08
CA TRP A 57 -24.92 2.36 2.49
C TRP A 57 -24.31 0.96 2.35
N ARG A 58 -24.46 0.10 3.36
CA ARG A 58 -24.02 -1.30 3.28
C ARG A 58 -24.67 -2.00 2.08
N ASN A 59 -26.01 -1.94 2.00
CA ASN A 59 -26.75 -2.58 0.91
C ASN A 59 -26.37 -2.03 -0.47
N LEU A 60 -26.16 -0.72 -0.59
CA LEU A 60 -25.74 -0.09 -1.84
C LEU A 60 -24.36 -0.60 -2.27
N PHE A 61 -23.37 -0.55 -1.39
CA PHE A 61 -22.00 -0.97 -1.72
C PHE A 61 -21.90 -2.48 -1.99
N ASP A 62 -22.68 -3.29 -1.29
CA ASP A 62 -22.78 -4.73 -1.54
C ASP A 62 -23.43 -5.01 -2.91
N SER A 63 -24.48 -4.29 -3.27
CA SER A 63 -25.12 -4.42 -4.59
C SER A 63 -24.17 -4.06 -5.74
N ARG A 64 -23.26 -3.12 -5.52
CA ARG A 64 -22.25 -2.71 -6.52
C ARG A 64 -21.12 -3.75 -6.71
N ALA A 65 -21.01 -4.76 -5.86
CA ALA A 65 -20.03 -5.82 -6.08
C ALA A 65 -20.20 -6.55 -7.43
N ALA A 66 -21.43 -6.59 -7.93
CA ALA A 66 -21.79 -7.21 -9.22
C ALA A 66 -22.09 -6.20 -10.33
N THR A 67 -21.84 -4.90 -10.13
CA THR A 67 -22.15 -3.86 -11.12
C THR A 67 -21.42 -4.06 -12.44
N ARG A 68 -22.07 -3.74 -13.56
CA ARG A 68 -21.45 -3.68 -14.90
C ARG A 68 -20.95 -2.28 -15.24
N ASN A 69 -21.34 -1.24 -14.50
CA ASN A 69 -20.85 0.10 -14.67
C ASN A 69 -19.40 0.20 -14.17
N THR A 70 -18.46 0.34 -15.09
CA THR A 70 -17.02 0.39 -14.78
C THR A 70 -16.64 1.55 -13.87
N ALA A 71 -17.37 2.68 -13.94
CA ALA A 71 -17.15 3.84 -13.07
C ALA A 71 -17.61 3.61 -11.60
N LEU A 72 -18.24 2.47 -11.30
CA LEU A 72 -18.64 2.08 -9.95
C LEU A 72 -17.96 0.75 -9.54
N ARG A 73 -16.87 0.38 -10.22
CA ARG A 73 -16.03 -0.75 -9.87
C ARG A 73 -14.79 -0.32 -9.10
N GLY A 74 -14.06 -1.32 -8.63
CA GLY A 74 -12.81 -1.09 -7.92
C GLY A 74 -12.97 -0.18 -6.73
N VAL A 75 -12.09 0.80 -6.64
CA VAL A 75 -12.12 1.78 -5.54
C VAL A 75 -13.38 2.65 -5.57
N PHE A 76 -13.91 2.96 -6.77
CA PHE A 76 -15.10 3.79 -6.92
C PHE A 76 -16.44 3.07 -6.66
N ARG A 77 -16.40 1.79 -6.24
CA ARG A 77 -17.57 1.14 -5.63
C ARG A 77 -18.16 1.99 -4.50
N PHE A 78 -17.30 2.70 -3.79
CA PHE A 78 -17.60 3.56 -2.65
C PHE A 78 -17.61 5.04 -3.05
N TYR A 79 -18.07 5.36 -4.25
CA TYR A 79 -18.00 6.68 -4.87
C TYR A 79 -18.40 7.82 -3.93
N GLU A 80 -19.51 7.67 -3.19
CA GLU A 80 -20.04 8.72 -2.31
C GLU A 80 -19.14 9.04 -1.11
N LEU A 81 -18.29 8.09 -0.71
CA LEU A 81 -17.34 8.29 0.38
C LEU A 81 -15.98 8.77 -0.10
N MET A 82 -15.71 8.61 -1.40
CA MET A 82 -14.38 8.85 -1.96
C MET A 82 -14.29 10.17 -2.70
N ALA A 83 -14.86 10.24 -3.89
CA ALA A 83 -14.66 11.39 -4.76
C ALA A 83 -15.97 11.83 -5.43
N PRO A 84 -17.04 12.16 -4.68
CA PRO A 84 -18.37 12.44 -5.23
C PRO A 84 -18.46 13.81 -5.92
N VAL A 85 -17.38 14.26 -6.52
CA VAL A 85 -17.24 15.46 -7.37
C VAL A 85 -16.84 15.10 -8.80
N LEU A 86 -16.49 13.81 -9.03
CA LEU A 86 -16.09 13.33 -10.35
C LEU A 86 -17.31 12.94 -11.17
N GLU A 87 -17.30 13.28 -12.46
CA GLU A 87 -18.30 12.78 -13.40
C GLU A 87 -17.94 11.35 -13.83
N GLN A 88 -18.94 10.60 -14.29
CA GLN A 88 -18.74 9.21 -14.70
C GLN A 88 -17.63 9.05 -15.75
N GLU A 89 -17.55 10.00 -16.68
CA GLU A 89 -16.56 9.99 -17.77
C GLU A 89 -15.12 10.24 -17.30
N ASP A 90 -14.92 10.87 -16.12
CA ASP A 90 -13.60 11.14 -15.57
C ASP A 90 -13.02 9.92 -14.86
N ILE A 91 -13.87 8.99 -14.42
CA ILE A 91 -13.44 7.85 -13.61
C ILE A 91 -12.67 6.83 -14.43
N LEU A 92 -11.53 6.44 -13.88
CA LEU A 92 -10.65 5.40 -14.42
C LEU A 92 -10.82 4.11 -13.63
N TYR A 93 -10.84 2.99 -14.35
CA TYR A 93 -10.82 1.66 -13.77
C TYR A 93 -9.93 0.74 -14.61
N LEU A 94 -8.81 0.30 -14.03
CA LEU A 94 -7.86 -0.64 -14.63
C LEU A 94 -7.90 -2.02 -13.95
N GLY A 95 -8.83 -2.24 -13.02
CA GLY A 95 -8.94 -3.46 -12.23
C GLY A 95 -8.45 -3.32 -10.79
N GLU A 96 -8.11 -2.10 -10.35
CA GLU A 96 -7.69 -1.83 -8.98
C GLU A 96 -8.83 -1.97 -7.98
N GLY A 97 -8.48 -2.26 -6.75
CA GLY A 97 -9.43 -2.52 -5.68
C GLY A 97 -10.04 -3.92 -5.72
N ASN A 98 -10.96 -4.20 -4.82
CA ASN A 98 -11.57 -5.52 -4.64
C ASN A 98 -10.53 -6.64 -4.46
N THR A 99 -9.40 -6.31 -3.85
CA THR A 99 -8.34 -7.29 -3.61
C THR A 99 -8.78 -8.28 -2.52
N PRO A 100 -8.38 -9.55 -2.61
CA PRO A 100 -8.86 -10.57 -1.70
C PRO A 100 -8.31 -10.40 -0.27
N VAL A 101 -9.13 -10.78 0.71
CA VAL A 101 -8.69 -11.06 2.06
C VAL A 101 -8.58 -12.58 2.19
N VAL A 102 -7.38 -13.08 2.45
CA VAL A 102 -7.08 -14.51 2.48
C VAL A 102 -6.65 -14.89 3.89
N ASP A 103 -7.39 -15.79 4.53
CA ASP A 103 -7.03 -16.29 5.86
C ASP A 103 -5.63 -16.92 5.84
N GLY A 104 -4.88 -16.72 6.91
CA GLY A 104 -3.62 -17.41 7.11
C GLY A 104 -3.80 -18.93 6.96
N ALA A 105 -2.86 -19.61 6.30
CA ALA A 105 -2.94 -21.07 6.17
C ALA A 105 -3.13 -21.72 7.55
N PRO A 106 -4.01 -22.73 7.69
CA PRO A 106 -4.35 -23.31 8.99
C PRO A 106 -3.13 -23.75 9.80
N GLU A 107 -2.16 -24.40 9.14
CA GLU A 107 -0.92 -24.82 9.79
C GLU A 107 -0.06 -23.63 10.25
N LEU A 108 -0.01 -22.57 9.45
CA LEU A 108 0.71 -21.35 9.81
C LEU A 108 0.05 -20.67 11.02
N GLN A 109 -1.27 -20.50 11.02
CA GLN A 109 -2.01 -19.95 12.15
C GLN A 109 -1.79 -20.77 13.43
N LYS A 110 -1.82 -22.11 13.33
CA LYS A 110 -1.54 -23.03 14.44
C LYS A 110 -0.11 -22.88 14.94
N LYS A 111 0.88 -22.86 14.02
CA LYS A 111 2.31 -22.71 14.34
C LYS A 111 2.59 -21.40 15.06
N LEU A 112 1.95 -20.30 14.63
CA LEU A 112 2.12 -18.98 15.20
C LEU A 112 1.18 -18.69 16.37
N ASN A 113 0.25 -19.61 16.64
CA ASN A 113 -0.81 -19.44 17.64
C ASN A 113 -1.54 -18.09 17.47
N ALA A 114 -1.85 -17.69 16.23
CA ALA A 114 -2.45 -16.41 15.89
C ALA A 114 -3.53 -16.56 14.83
N SER A 115 -4.65 -15.85 14.98
CA SER A 115 -5.69 -15.75 13.96
C SER A 115 -5.48 -14.51 13.12
N PHE A 116 -5.29 -14.69 11.82
CA PHE A 116 -5.04 -13.56 10.91
C PHE A 116 -5.43 -13.87 9.48
N ALA A 117 -5.57 -12.80 8.69
CA ALA A 117 -5.73 -12.85 7.25
C ALA A 117 -4.83 -11.80 6.60
N PHE A 118 -4.39 -12.05 5.36
CA PHE A 118 -3.72 -11.05 4.54
C PHE A 118 -4.73 -10.36 3.62
N LYS A 119 -4.73 -9.04 3.59
CA LYS A 119 -5.35 -8.24 2.54
C LYS A 119 -4.32 -8.07 1.41
N ASN A 120 -4.55 -8.78 0.29
CA ASN A 120 -3.56 -8.93 -0.77
C ASN A 120 -3.59 -7.78 -1.79
N ASP A 121 -3.15 -6.60 -1.42
CA ASP A 121 -3.07 -5.43 -2.29
C ASP A 121 -2.02 -5.58 -3.42
N GLY A 122 -1.15 -6.58 -3.34
CA GLY A 122 -0.30 -6.99 -4.43
C GLY A 122 -1.03 -7.51 -5.68
N GLN A 123 -2.35 -7.75 -5.61
CA GLN A 123 -3.17 -8.14 -6.75
C GLN A 123 -3.79 -6.96 -7.51
N ASN A 124 -3.45 -5.73 -7.16
CA ASN A 124 -3.77 -4.56 -7.96
C ASN A 124 -2.96 -4.57 -9.30
N PRO A 125 -3.39 -3.81 -10.33
CA PRO A 125 -2.80 -3.84 -11.68
C PRO A 125 -1.29 -3.65 -11.75
N SER A 126 -0.72 -2.69 -10.99
CA SER A 126 0.75 -2.50 -10.92
C SER A 126 1.42 -3.38 -9.88
N ALA A 127 0.69 -4.33 -9.31
CA ALA A 127 1.11 -5.21 -8.23
C ALA A 127 1.39 -4.50 -6.90
N SER A 128 0.66 -3.41 -6.57
CA SER A 128 0.72 -2.76 -5.26
C SER A 128 -0.52 -1.91 -4.94
N PHE A 129 -0.71 -1.58 -3.65
CA PHE A 129 -1.79 -0.72 -3.17
C PHE A 129 -1.75 0.71 -3.76
N LYS A 130 -0.64 1.11 -4.37
CA LYS A 130 -0.49 2.45 -4.97
C LYS A 130 -1.53 2.72 -6.06
N ASP A 131 -2.02 1.69 -6.71
CA ASP A 131 -3.06 1.78 -7.74
C ASP A 131 -4.34 2.41 -7.21
N ARG A 132 -4.73 2.11 -5.98
CA ARG A 132 -5.90 2.74 -5.33
C ARG A 132 -5.82 4.27 -5.35
N GLY A 133 -4.66 4.78 -4.99
CA GLY A 133 -4.42 6.23 -5.00
C GLY A 133 -4.27 6.79 -6.41
N MET A 134 -3.68 6.05 -7.33
CA MET A 134 -3.49 6.51 -8.71
C MET A 134 -4.81 6.57 -9.47
N ALA A 135 -5.70 5.59 -9.29
CA ALA A 135 -7.04 5.62 -9.87
C ALA A 135 -7.77 6.92 -9.52
N CYS A 136 -7.76 7.29 -8.23
CA CYS A 136 -8.42 8.52 -7.78
C CYS A 136 -7.72 9.79 -8.28
N ALA A 137 -6.38 9.85 -8.18
CA ALA A 137 -5.62 11.03 -8.58
C ALA A 137 -5.68 11.31 -10.09
N TYR A 138 -5.60 10.27 -10.92
CA TYR A 138 -5.73 10.44 -12.38
C TYR A 138 -7.17 10.72 -12.80
N SER A 139 -8.18 10.14 -12.14
CA SER A 139 -9.58 10.49 -12.39
C SER A 139 -9.83 11.97 -12.09
N TYR A 140 -9.35 12.45 -10.94
CA TYR A 140 -9.42 13.87 -10.61
C TYR A 140 -8.66 14.74 -11.63
N LEU A 141 -7.47 14.33 -12.06
CA LEU A 141 -6.70 15.07 -13.06
C LEU A 141 -7.42 15.16 -14.41
N ARG A 142 -8.13 14.09 -14.83
CA ARG A 142 -9.00 14.13 -16.02
C ARG A 142 -10.12 15.14 -15.87
N ALA A 143 -10.77 15.20 -14.69
CA ALA A 143 -11.80 16.20 -14.41
C ALA A 143 -11.25 17.63 -14.51
N LEU A 144 -10.02 17.88 -14.01
CA LEU A 144 -9.37 19.20 -14.16
C LEU A 144 -9.03 19.51 -15.62
N VAL A 145 -8.46 18.56 -16.35
CA VAL A 145 -8.15 18.70 -17.78
C VAL A 145 -9.41 19.10 -18.55
N ARG A 146 -10.52 18.39 -18.33
CA ARG A 146 -11.81 18.68 -18.96
C ARG A 146 -12.35 20.05 -18.54
N LYS A 147 -12.31 20.36 -17.25
CA LYS A 147 -12.82 21.63 -16.70
C LYS A 147 -12.09 22.84 -17.25
N HIS A 148 -10.76 22.77 -17.34
CA HIS A 148 -9.92 23.90 -17.75
C HIS A 148 -9.57 23.90 -19.24
N GLY A 149 -9.92 22.85 -19.98
CA GLY A 149 -9.55 22.71 -21.39
C GLY A 149 -8.03 22.61 -21.59
N TRP A 150 -7.32 21.94 -20.67
CA TRP A 150 -5.86 21.82 -20.80
C TRP A 150 -5.49 20.89 -21.94
N ASP A 151 -4.64 21.38 -22.82
CA ASP A 151 -4.09 20.65 -23.95
C ASP A 151 -2.83 19.83 -23.60
N GLU A 152 -2.21 20.12 -22.45
CA GLU A 152 -1.10 19.37 -21.90
C GLU A 152 -0.99 19.55 -20.38
N VAL A 153 -0.72 18.43 -19.68
CA VAL A 153 -0.33 18.41 -18.27
C VAL A 153 0.68 17.30 -18.04
N LEU A 154 1.72 17.60 -17.25
CA LEU A 154 2.71 16.60 -16.86
C LEU A 154 2.34 16.00 -15.49
N THR A 155 2.27 14.68 -15.40
CA THR A 155 2.30 13.98 -14.13
C THR A 155 3.71 13.56 -13.82
N ILE A 156 4.15 13.77 -12.57
CA ILE A 156 5.52 13.45 -12.17
C ILE A 156 5.55 12.84 -10.77
N CYS A 157 6.46 11.91 -10.55
CA CYS A 157 6.81 11.43 -9.21
C CYS A 157 8.31 11.17 -9.09
N ALA A 158 8.87 11.45 -7.92
CA ALA A 158 10.15 10.92 -7.50
C ALA A 158 9.87 9.60 -6.76
N SER A 159 10.24 8.46 -7.33
CA SER A 159 10.07 7.15 -6.69
C SER A 159 10.84 6.08 -7.42
N THR A 160 11.55 5.25 -6.67
CA THR A 160 12.29 4.08 -7.18
C THR A 160 11.48 2.78 -7.16
N GLY A 161 10.17 2.82 -6.82
CA GLY A 161 9.41 1.58 -6.59
C GLY A 161 7.94 1.66 -6.98
N ASP A 162 7.05 1.23 -6.08
CA ASP A 162 5.63 1.04 -6.35
C ASP A 162 4.89 2.28 -6.85
N THR A 163 5.29 3.49 -6.37
CA THR A 163 4.63 4.73 -6.82
C THR A 163 4.91 5.03 -8.28
N SER A 164 6.17 4.87 -8.73
CA SER A 164 6.54 5.07 -10.14
C SER A 164 5.89 4.04 -11.06
N ALA A 165 5.83 2.79 -10.62
CA ALA A 165 5.19 1.72 -11.36
C ALA A 165 3.69 2.01 -11.61
N ALA A 166 2.96 2.37 -10.55
CA ALA A 166 1.55 2.72 -10.65
C ALA A 166 1.33 4.00 -11.47
N ALA A 167 2.13 5.07 -11.23
CA ALA A 167 2.02 6.31 -11.99
C ALA A 167 2.23 6.09 -13.49
N ALA A 168 3.25 5.32 -13.86
CA ALA A 168 3.55 5.00 -15.26
C ALA A 168 2.42 4.20 -15.93
N LEU A 169 1.87 3.19 -15.23
CA LEU A 169 0.76 2.38 -15.73
C LEU A 169 -0.48 3.22 -16.03
N TYR A 170 -0.93 4.02 -15.06
CA TYR A 170 -2.12 4.88 -15.22
C TYR A 170 -1.89 5.97 -16.26
N GLY A 171 -0.69 6.57 -16.30
CA GLY A 171 -0.33 7.54 -17.32
C GLY A 171 -0.34 6.98 -18.73
N ALA A 172 0.19 5.76 -18.91
CA ALA A 172 0.15 5.06 -20.20
C ALA A 172 -1.29 4.76 -20.66
N TYR A 173 -2.16 4.38 -19.72
CA TYR A 173 -3.57 4.10 -20.03
C TYR A 173 -4.35 5.35 -20.42
N VAL A 174 -4.11 6.47 -19.73
CA VAL A 174 -4.82 7.73 -20.02
C VAL A 174 -4.33 8.38 -21.30
N GLY A 175 -3.00 8.40 -21.51
CA GLY A 175 -2.40 9.04 -22.68
C GLY A 175 -2.62 10.55 -22.74
N HIS A 176 -2.60 11.11 -23.97
CA HIS A 176 -2.82 12.53 -24.21
C HIS A 176 -4.17 13.01 -23.65
N PRO A 177 -4.22 14.20 -23.02
CA PRO A 177 -3.17 15.22 -22.89
C PRO A 177 -2.27 15.07 -21.66
N ILE A 178 -2.31 13.94 -20.97
CA ILE A 178 -1.51 13.69 -19.77
C ILE A 178 -0.20 12.99 -20.16
N LYS A 179 0.93 13.65 -19.92
CA LYS A 179 2.26 13.05 -20.04
C LYS A 179 2.72 12.56 -18.67
N THR A 180 3.50 11.50 -18.61
CA THR A 180 4.00 10.93 -17.35
C THR A 180 5.51 10.84 -17.34
N ALA A 181 6.13 11.38 -16.28
CA ALA A 181 7.55 11.26 -16.01
C ALA A 181 7.83 10.70 -14.64
N VAL A 182 8.95 9.98 -14.52
CA VAL A 182 9.49 9.45 -13.26
C VAL A 182 10.89 10.01 -13.07
N LEU A 183 11.15 10.63 -11.91
CA LEU A 183 12.47 11.11 -11.52
C LEU A 183 13.13 10.14 -10.56
N LEU A 184 14.40 9.83 -10.81
CA LEU A 184 15.17 8.84 -10.08
C LEU A 184 16.57 9.36 -9.73
N PRO A 185 17.14 8.97 -8.59
CA PRO A 185 18.56 9.26 -8.31
C PRO A 185 19.45 8.38 -9.19
N GLN A 186 20.39 9.02 -9.88
CA GLN A 186 21.28 8.37 -10.83
C GLN A 186 22.05 7.21 -10.22
N GLY A 187 22.00 6.06 -10.90
CA GLY A 187 22.76 4.85 -10.53
C GLY A 187 22.34 4.17 -9.22
N LYS A 188 21.19 4.56 -8.63
CA LYS A 188 20.71 4.03 -7.34
C LYS A 188 19.41 3.22 -7.45
N VAL A 189 19.07 2.78 -8.66
CA VAL A 189 17.84 2.05 -8.95
C VAL A 189 18.15 0.74 -9.63
N THR A 190 17.50 -0.33 -9.20
CA THR A 190 17.69 -1.65 -9.80
C THR A 190 16.90 -1.80 -11.11
N PRO A 191 17.32 -2.67 -12.03
CA PRO A 191 16.56 -2.98 -13.23
C PRO A 191 15.12 -3.43 -12.94
N GLN A 192 14.88 -4.15 -11.85
CA GLN A 192 13.56 -4.60 -11.44
C GLN A 192 12.64 -3.43 -11.09
N GLN A 193 13.17 -2.40 -10.44
CA GLN A 193 12.42 -1.18 -10.10
C GLN A 193 12.08 -0.34 -11.34
N LEU A 194 12.94 -0.39 -12.37
CA LEU A 194 12.73 0.33 -13.64
C LEU A 194 11.81 -0.40 -14.61
N SER A 195 11.63 -1.72 -14.47
CA SER A 195 10.94 -2.54 -15.45
C SER A 195 9.52 -2.05 -15.80
N GLN A 196 8.73 -1.69 -14.79
CA GLN A 196 7.37 -1.23 -15.01
C GLN A 196 7.29 0.18 -15.60
N PRO A 197 8.01 1.22 -15.08
CA PRO A 197 8.02 2.55 -15.69
C PRO A 197 8.51 2.54 -17.15
N LEU A 198 9.59 1.83 -17.44
CA LEU A 198 10.11 1.70 -18.81
C LEU A 198 9.16 0.94 -19.73
N GLY A 199 8.62 -0.18 -19.25
CA GLY A 199 7.66 -0.99 -20.00
C GLY A 199 6.36 -0.27 -20.33
N SER A 200 5.93 0.65 -19.45
CA SER A 200 4.76 1.52 -19.68
C SER A 200 5.05 2.74 -20.56
N GLY A 201 6.29 2.94 -21.02
CA GLY A 201 6.64 4.06 -21.88
C GLY A 201 6.69 5.43 -21.17
N ALA A 202 6.73 5.48 -19.86
CA ALA A 202 6.91 6.72 -19.10
C ALA A 202 8.30 7.33 -19.40
N THR A 203 8.40 8.66 -19.39
CA THR A 203 9.69 9.33 -19.47
C THR A 203 10.44 9.15 -18.14
N VAL A 204 11.49 8.33 -18.13
CA VAL A 204 12.31 8.08 -16.95
C VAL A 204 13.55 8.97 -17.00
N LEU A 205 13.72 9.83 -16.00
CA LEU A 205 14.80 10.82 -15.91
C LEU A 205 15.64 10.54 -14.67
N GLU A 206 16.95 10.56 -14.82
CA GLU A 206 17.89 10.44 -13.71
C GLU A 206 18.46 11.79 -13.29
N VAL A 207 18.52 12.04 -12.00
CA VAL A 207 19.10 13.25 -11.40
C VAL A 207 20.29 12.84 -10.53
N PRO A 208 21.46 13.48 -10.68
CA PRO A 208 22.59 13.26 -9.76
C PRO A 208 22.17 13.61 -8.32
N GLY A 209 22.49 12.73 -7.35
CA GLY A 209 22.17 12.98 -5.94
C GLY A 209 21.45 11.83 -5.25
N VAL A 210 20.56 12.16 -4.33
CA VAL A 210 19.74 11.22 -3.56
C VAL A 210 18.25 11.45 -3.81
N PHE A 211 17.41 10.61 -3.22
CA PHE A 211 15.95 10.70 -3.36
C PHE A 211 15.40 12.09 -3.01
N ASP A 212 15.93 12.74 -1.95
CA ASP A 212 15.49 14.06 -1.53
C ASP A 212 15.80 15.14 -2.56
N ASP A 213 16.87 14.99 -3.33
CA ASP A 213 17.21 15.93 -4.42
C ASP A 213 16.18 15.80 -5.56
N CYS A 214 15.79 14.57 -5.92
CA CYS A 214 14.71 14.34 -6.88
C CYS A 214 13.40 14.97 -6.37
N MET A 215 13.08 14.83 -5.08
CA MET A 215 11.87 15.42 -4.50
C MET A 215 11.85 16.92 -4.61
N LYS A 216 12.97 17.63 -4.31
CA LYS A 216 13.08 19.07 -4.47
C LYS A 216 12.86 19.53 -5.90
N VAL A 217 13.43 18.80 -6.87
CA VAL A 217 13.22 19.10 -8.30
C VAL A 217 11.74 18.96 -8.68
N VAL A 218 11.10 17.89 -8.27
CA VAL A 218 9.67 17.63 -8.58
C VAL A 218 8.77 18.68 -7.91
N GLU A 219 9.07 19.09 -6.69
CA GLU A 219 8.32 20.14 -5.98
C GLU A 219 8.48 21.49 -6.67
N HIS A 220 9.70 21.85 -7.06
CA HIS A 220 9.95 23.07 -7.82
C HIS A 220 9.22 23.09 -9.17
N LEU A 221 9.18 21.95 -9.87
CA LEU A 221 8.41 21.84 -11.11
C LEU A 221 6.91 22.04 -10.87
N ALA A 222 6.37 21.48 -9.78
CA ALA A 222 4.95 21.63 -9.46
C ALA A 222 4.56 23.05 -9.03
N GLU A 223 5.50 23.84 -8.52
CA GLU A 223 5.29 25.25 -8.16
C GLU A 223 5.30 26.20 -9.37
N HIS A 224 6.08 25.88 -10.42
CA HIS A 224 6.33 26.81 -11.52
C HIS A 224 5.73 26.38 -12.86
N TYR A 225 5.28 25.14 -12.98
CA TYR A 225 4.73 24.58 -14.21
C TYR A 225 3.41 23.86 -13.96
N ARG A 226 2.65 23.60 -15.03
CA ARG A 226 1.43 22.77 -14.94
C ARG A 226 1.80 21.29 -14.74
N VAL A 227 2.11 20.96 -13.51
CA VAL A 227 2.60 19.63 -13.11
C VAL A 227 1.73 19.05 -12.02
N ALA A 228 1.22 17.85 -12.24
CA ALA A 228 0.53 17.06 -11.25
C ALA A 228 1.53 16.15 -10.50
N LEU A 229 1.80 16.51 -9.24
CA LEU A 229 2.66 15.74 -8.34
C LEU A 229 1.95 14.47 -7.89
N LEU A 230 2.58 13.30 -8.11
CA LEU A 230 2.03 12.00 -7.73
C LEU A 230 2.74 11.36 -6.52
N ASN A 231 3.45 12.13 -5.71
CA ASN A 231 4.02 11.68 -4.45
C ASN A 231 3.01 11.75 -3.28
N SER A 232 3.44 11.41 -2.06
CA SER A 232 2.58 11.28 -0.87
C SER A 232 1.96 12.61 -0.37
N LYS A 233 2.39 13.76 -0.90
CA LYS A 233 1.75 15.06 -0.65
C LYS A 233 0.35 15.16 -1.28
N ASN A 234 0.12 14.45 -2.38
CA ASN A 234 -1.15 14.49 -3.12
C ASN A 234 -2.30 13.87 -2.31
N SER A 235 -3.27 14.71 -1.91
CA SER A 235 -4.40 14.31 -1.07
C SER A 235 -5.40 13.41 -1.80
N TRP A 236 -5.53 13.50 -3.13
CA TRP A 236 -6.38 12.62 -3.93
C TRP A 236 -5.89 11.18 -3.93
N ARG A 237 -4.57 11.00 -3.84
CA ARG A 237 -4.00 9.65 -3.64
C ARG A 237 -4.39 9.07 -2.27
N ILE A 238 -4.34 9.89 -1.22
CA ILE A 238 -4.78 9.46 0.12
C ILE A 238 -6.25 9.04 0.07
N LEU A 239 -7.09 9.86 -0.56
CA LEU A 239 -8.52 9.58 -0.70
C LEU A 239 -8.78 8.24 -1.41
N GLY A 240 -8.08 7.95 -2.52
CA GLY A 240 -8.21 6.67 -3.22
C GLY A 240 -7.83 5.46 -2.37
N GLN A 241 -6.84 5.61 -1.50
CA GLN A 241 -6.38 4.55 -0.59
C GLN A 241 -7.37 4.26 0.55
N GLU A 242 -8.32 5.15 0.87
CA GLU A 242 -9.38 4.88 1.86
C GLU A 242 -10.20 3.63 1.51
N SER A 243 -10.29 3.28 0.22
CA SER A 243 -11.00 2.09 -0.27
C SER A 243 -10.52 0.78 0.37
N TYR A 244 -9.28 0.72 0.85
CA TYR A 244 -8.78 -0.41 1.63
C TYR A 244 -9.67 -0.68 2.86
N ALA A 245 -9.96 0.36 3.65
CA ALA A 245 -10.78 0.23 4.85
C ALA A 245 -12.21 -0.21 4.54
N TYR A 246 -12.79 0.32 3.46
CA TYR A 246 -14.14 -0.03 3.03
C TYR A 246 -14.24 -1.49 2.58
N GLU A 247 -13.25 -1.97 1.83
CA GLU A 247 -13.20 -3.36 1.38
C GLU A 247 -12.98 -4.34 2.55
N VAL A 248 -12.14 -3.99 3.53
CA VAL A 248 -11.96 -4.80 4.74
C VAL A 248 -13.26 -4.88 5.52
N ALA A 249 -13.94 -3.74 5.73
CA ALA A 249 -15.23 -3.75 6.42
C ALA A 249 -16.29 -4.58 5.67
N GLN A 250 -16.38 -4.42 4.35
CA GLN A 250 -17.29 -5.19 3.49
C GLN A 250 -17.00 -6.70 3.56
N TRP A 251 -15.72 -7.10 3.56
CA TRP A 251 -15.33 -8.51 3.69
C TRP A 251 -15.84 -9.16 4.98
N PHE A 252 -15.82 -8.41 6.07
CA PHE A 252 -16.33 -8.86 7.38
C PHE A 252 -17.80 -8.49 7.60
N ASN A 253 -18.59 -8.34 6.54
CA ASN A 253 -20.01 -7.98 6.60
C ASN A 253 -20.26 -6.70 7.41
N TRP A 254 -19.34 -5.73 7.30
CA TRP A 254 -19.37 -4.44 7.99
C TRP A 254 -19.27 -4.55 9.54
N ASP A 255 -18.84 -5.69 10.04
CA ASP A 255 -18.57 -5.92 11.46
C ASP A 255 -17.06 -6.03 11.71
N LEU A 256 -16.53 -5.00 12.35
CA LEU A 256 -15.11 -4.91 12.70
C LEU A 256 -14.83 -5.13 14.18
N ALA A 257 -15.83 -5.56 14.97
CA ALA A 257 -15.62 -5.92 16.36
C ALA A 257 -14.59 -7.06 16.48
N GLY A 258 -13.64 -6.92 17.41
CA GLY A 258 -12.57 -7.91 17.62
C GLY A 258 -11.57 -8.04 16.45
N LYS A 259 -11.59 -7.12 15.49
CA LYS A 259 -10.57 -7.06 14.41
C LYS A 259 -9.44 -6.12 14.79
N VAL A 260 -8.24 -6.48 14.37
CA VAL A 260 -7.02 -5.69 14.57
C VAL A 260 -6.34 -5.51 13.22
N LEU A 261 -6.15 -4.28 12.76
CA LEU A 261 -5.50 -4.00 11.48
C LEU A 261 -4.03 -3.70 11.69
N PHE A 262 -3.16 -4.30 10.87
CA PHE A 262 -1.72 -4.00 10.83
C PHE A 262 -1.39 -3.39 9.47
N VAL A 263 -0.80 -2.19 9.47
CA VAL A 263 -0.49 -1.42 8.27
C VAL A 263 0.98 -0.98 8.31
N PRO A 264 1.80 -1.27 7.29
CA PRO A 264 3.18 -0.83 7.26
C PRO A 264 3.27 0.68 7.05
N VAL A 265 4.18 1.35 7.74
CA VAL A 265 4.26 2.81 7.79
C VAL A 265 5.57 3.32 7.21
N GLY A 266 5.54 3.75 5.94
CA GLY A 266 6.61 4.54 5.32
C GLY A 266 6.27 6.04 5.34
N ASN A 267 5.87 6.64 4.20
CA ASN A 267 5.38 8.03 4.14
C ASN A 267 4.05 8.28 4.89
N ALA A 268 3.52 7.27 5.53
CA ALA A 268 2.31 7.28 6.37
C ALA A 268 1.00 7.66 5.64
N GLY A 269 0.99 7.70 4.30
CA GLY A 269 -0.21 7.98 3.52
C GLY A 269 -1.25 6.87 3.63
N ASN A 270 -0.82 5.61 3.59
CA ASN A 270 -1.72 4.46 3.66
C ASN A 270 -2.47 4.38 5.00
N ILE A 271 -1.74 4.44 6.12
CA ILE A 271 -2.38 4.41 7.45
C ILE A 271 -3.28 5.62 7.69
N THR A 272 -2.92 6.79 7.13
CA THR A 272 -3.79 7.98 7.09
C THR A 272 -5.12 7.65 6.41
N ALA A 273 -5.06 7.05 5.22
CA ALA A 273 -6.24 6.68 4.45
C ALA A 273 -7.10 5.64 5.17
N VAL A 274 -6.49 4.62 5.75
CA VAL A 274 -7.20 3.58 6.51
C VAL A 274 -7.97 4.20 7.68
N MET A 275 -7.34 5.08 8.49
CA MET A 275 -8.02 5.78 9.58
C MET A 275 -9.15 6.67 9.09
N SER A 276 -8.91 7.45 8.03
CA SER A 276 -9.93 8.34 7.45
C SER A 276 -11.15 7.56 6.97
N GLY A 277 -10.93 6.45 6.24
CA GLY A 277 -12.02 5.58 5.77
C GLY A 277 -12.83 4.96 6.91
N LEU A 278 -12.17 4.48 7.97
CA LEU A 278 -12.82 3.93 9.15
C LEU A 278 -13.66 4.99 9.88
N LEU A 279 -13.12 6.20 10.05
CA LEU A 279 -13.86 7.31 10.67
C LEU A 279 -15.09 7.73 9.86
N LYS A 280 -14.99 7.79 8.52
CA LYS A 280 -16.13 8.06 7.64
C LYS A 280 -17.23 7.02 7.80
N MET A 281 -16.87 5.72 7.80
CA MET A 281 -17.85 4.64 7.99
C MET A 281 -18.50 4.71 9.39
N ARG A 282 -17.72 4.99 10.42
CA ARG A 282 -18.23 5.15 11.80
C ARG A 282 -19.21 6.33 11.90
N ARG A 283 -18.85 7.47 11.27
CA ARG A 283 -19.67 8.69 11.25
C ARG A 283 -21.03 8.49 10.56
N LEU A 284 -21.10 7.60 9.56
CA LEU A 284 -22.32 7.25 8.83
C LEU A 284 -23.08 6.05 9.42
N GLY A 285 -22.59 5.44 10.49
CA GLY A 285 -23.19 4.24 11.07
C GLY A 285 -23.09 3.01 10.16
N ILE A 286 -22.18 3.01 9.20
CA ILE A 286 -21.89 1.83 8.35
C ILE A 286 -21.23 0.74 9.17
N ILE A 287 -20.34 1.10 10.06
CA ILE A 287 -19.77 0.23 11.12
C ILE A 287 -20.13 0.76 12.49
N SER A 288 -20.36 -0.15 13.46
CA SER A 288 -20.63 0.20 14.85
C SER A 288 -19.38 0.41 15.68
N ASP A 289 -18.32 -0.32 15.36
CA ASP A 289 -17.08 -0.35 16.13
C ASP A 289 -15.87 -0.05 15.24
N LEU A 290 -14.93 0.72 15.78
CA LEU A 290 -13.64 0.92 15.16
C LEU A 290 -12.72 -0.25 15.54
N PRO A 291 -12.03 -0.90 14.57
CA PRO A 291 -11.05 -1.91 14.90
C PRO A 291 -9.84 -1.28 15.59
N ARG A 292 -9.08 -2.07 16.30
CA ARG A 292 -7.75 -1.64 16.76
C ARG A 292 -6.83 -1.50 15.56
N LEU A 293 -6.02 -0.45 15.51
CA LEU A 293 -5.14 -0.16 14.37
C LEU A 293 -3.68 -0.05 14.83
N PHE A 294 -2.82 -0.85 14.24
CA PHE A 294 -1.39 -0.81 14.47
C PHE A 294 -0.62 -0.40 13.21
N GLY A 295 0.17 0.67 13.33
CA GLY A 295 1.26 0.94 12.41
C GLY A 295 2.44 0.02 12.68
N VAL A 296 3.12 -0.46 11.64
CA VAL A 296 4.34 -1.24 11.80
C VAL A 296 5.49 -0.52 11.13
N GLN A 297 6.65 -0.46 11.78
CA GLN A 297 7.88 0.10 11.23
C GLN A 297 9.07 -0.79 11.54
N SER A 298 9.98 -0.88 10.56
CA SER A 298 11.31 -1.42 10.77
C SER A 298 12.12 -0.54 11.72
N GLU A 299 12.96 -1.15 12.56
CA GLU A 299 13.92 -0.43 13.42
C GLU A 299 14.94 0.41 12.64
N HIS A 300 15.05 0.19 11.31
CA HIS A 300 15.90 0.98 10.43
C HIS A 300 15.23 2.27 9.91
N ALA A 301 13.90 2.44 10.13
CA ALA A 301 13.14 3.60 9.69
C ALA A 301 11.87 3.79 10.56
N ASP A 302 12.04 4.17 11.81
CA ASP A 302 11.05 4.10 12.89
C ASP A 302 10.57 5.42 13.51
N PRO A 303 10.50 6.56 12.79
CA PRO A 303 10.20 7.87 13.42
C PRO A 303 8.81 7.91 14.06
N VAL A 304 7.81 7.21 13.50
CA VAL A 304 6.44 7.20 14.02
C VAL A 304 6.36 6.34 15.29
N TRP A 305 7.05 5.19 15.31
CA TRP A 305 7.15 4.38 16.51
C TRP A 305 7.82 5.15 17.65
N ARG A 306 8.93 5.85 17.41
CA ARG A 306 9.62 6.68 18.41
C ARG A 306 8.72 7.76 19.01
N TYR A 307 7.81 8.29 18.22
CA TYR A 307 6.83 9.25 18.70
C TYR A 307 5.74 8.59 19.57
N TYR A 308 5.12 7.51 19.08
CA TYR A 308 3.98 6.88 19.74
C TYR A 308 4.36 5.92 20.89
N SER A 309 5.62 5.48 20.96
CA SER A 309 6.12 4.69 22.10
C SER A 309 6.23 5.50 23.40
N LYS A 310 6.16 6.83 23.33
CA LYS A 310 6.21 7.70 24.47
C LYS A 310 4.82 8.08 24.99
N PRO A 311 4.65 8.31 26.31
CA PRO A 311 3.41 8.89 26.84
C PRO A 311 3.04 10.19 26.14
N LYS A 312 1.76 10.51 25.99
CA LYS A 312 1.25 11.65 25.21
C LYS A 312 1.93 12.97 25.54
N ALA A 313 2.15 13.24 26.84
CA ALA A 313 2.81 14.47 27.30
C ALA A 313 4.32 14.59 26.92
N GLY A 314 4.97 13.47 26.63
CA GLY A 314 6.40 13.43 26.27
C GLY A 314 6.66 13.24 24.78
N ARG A 315 5.64 13.29 23.94
CA ARG A 315 5.76 13.09 22.50
C ARG A 315 6.36 14.28 21.79
N VAL A 316 7.57 14.11 21.29
CA VAL A 316 8.25 15.08 20.40
C VAL A 316 8.62 14.33 19.13
N TYR A 317 8.17 14.84 18.00
CA TYR A 317 8.50 14.26 16.70
C TYR A 317 9.89 14.70 16.26
N ASN A 318 10.72 13.74 15.92
CA ASN A 318 12.03 13.94 15.30
C ASN A 318 12.18 12.99 14.13
N PRO A 319 12.59 13.48 12.95
CA PRO A 319 13.02 12.62 11.85
C PRO A 319 14.18 11.72 12.27
N VAL A 320 14.33 10.59 11.58
CA VAL A 320 15.45 9.66 11.78
C VAL A 320 16.28 9.53 10.51
N THR A 321 17.58 9.28 10.67
CA THR A 321 18.42 8.84 9.56
C THR A 321 18.12 7.37 9.32
N VAL A 322 17.68 7.02 8.11
CA VAL A 322 17.36 5.64 7.74
C VAL A 322 18.61 4.82 7.53
N ARG A 323 18.51 3.52 7.81
CA ARG A 323 19.48 2.49 7.42
C ARG A 323 18.86 1.61 6.32
N PRO A 324 19.66 0.86 5.54
CA PRO A 324 19.12 -0.10 4.58
C PRO A 324 18.11 -1.04 5.23
N SER A 325 16.92 -1.17 4.62
CA SER A 325 15.83 -1.99 5.16
C SER A 325 15.26 -2.92 4.09
N VAL A 326 14.92 -4.15 4.49
CA VAL A 326 14.19 -5.09 3.65
C VAL A 326 12.75 -4.62 3.40
N ALA A 327 12.18 -3.82 4.31
CA ALA A 327 10.94 -3.08 4.09
C ALA A 327 11.17 -1.84 3.22
N GLN A 328 11.84 -2.01 2.07
CA GLN A 328 12.36 -0.94 1.21
C GLN A 328 11.34 0.15 0.88
N ALA A 329 10.09 -0.22 0.57
CA ALA A 329 9.04 0.74 0.23
C ALA A 329 8.55 1.57 1.44
N ALA A 330 8.89 1.14 2.67
CA ALA A 330 8.58 1.82 3.93
C ALA A 330 9.80 2.50 4.56
N MET A 331 10.99 2.44 3.94
CA MET A 331 12.24 3.02 4.45
C MET A 331 12.23 4.55 4.35
N ILE A 332 11.47 5.21 5.23
CA ILE A 332 11.27 6.66 5.25
C ILE A 332 11.58 7.22 6.64
N GLY A 333 12.57 8.13 6.71
CA GLY A 333 13.00 8.76 7.96
C GLY A 333 12.18 9.98 8.37
N ASN A 334 11.47 10.61 7.43
CA ASN A 334 10.62 11.78 7.67
C ASN A 334 9.30 11.67 6.89
N PRO A 335 8.32 10.93 7.40
CA PRO A 335 7.03 10.73 6.75
C PRO A 335 6.27 12.03 6.45
N VAL A 336 6.03 12.29 5.17
CA VAL A 336 5.29 13.48 4.72
C VAL A 336 3.88 13.58 5.32
N SER A 337 3.22 12.43 5.53
CA SER A 337 1.88 12.38 6.09
C SER A 337 1.85 12.30 7.63
N PHE A 338 2.96 12.47 8.33
CA PHE A 338 2.96 12.44 9.80
C PHE A 338 1.98 13.45 10.43
N PRO A 339 1.87 14.71 9.95
CA PRO A 339 0.84 15.63 10.45
C PRO A 339 -0.59 15.11 10.28
N ARG A 340 -0.87 14.38 9.18
CA ARG A 340 -2.17 13.74 8.94
C ARG A 340 -2.42 12.60 9.93
N VAL A 341 -1.40 11.76 10.17
CA VAL A 341 -1.49 10.68 11.17
C VAL A 341 -1.83 11.24 12.54
N LYS A 342 -1.11 12.28 12.98
CA LYS A 342 -1.36 12.91 14.28
C LYS A 342 -2.81 13.39 14.42
N ALA A 343 -3.30 14.16 13.43
CA ALA A 343 -4.67 14.68 13.45
C ALA A 343 -5.72 13.56 13.47
N LEU A 344 -5.51 12.51 12.66
CA LEU A 344 -6.46 11.40 12.57
C LEU A 344 -6.39 10.44 13.76
N VAL A 345 -5.23 10.26 14.39
CA VAL A 345 -5.12 9.48 15.63
C VAL A 345 -5.91 10.15 16.75
N ASP A 346 -5.78 11.47 16.92
CA ASP A 346 -6.57 12.20 17.90
C ASP A 346 -8.09 12.05 17.65
N ALA A 347 -8.53 12.10 16.37
CA ALA A 347 -9.93 11.88 15.99
C ALA A 347 -10.37 10.41 16.18
N TYR A 348 -9.50 9.45 15.91
CA TYR A 348 -9.75 8.02 16.03
C TYR A 348 -9.95 7.61 17.50
N GLU A 349 -9.05 8.08 18.38
CA GLU A 349 -9.15 7.88 19.83
C GLU A 349 -10.41 8.56 20.40
N ALA A 350 -10.73 9.78 19.95
CA ALA A 350 -11.95 10.49 20.35
C ALA A 350 -13.24 9.76 19.93
N ALA A 351 -13.20 9.01 18.82
CA ALA A 351 -14.31 8.18 18.34
C ALA A 351 -14.38 6.78 18.99
N GLY A 352 -13.50 6.49 19.97
CA GLY A 352 -13.44 5.22 20.69
C GLY A 352 -12.54 4.16 20.05
N GLY A 353 -11.75 4.52 19.02
CA GLY A 353 -10.75 3.64 18.43
C GLY A 353 -9.45 3.58 19.25
N GLU A 354 -8.65 2.55 19.01
CA GLU A 354 -7.33 2.39 19.62
C GLU A 354 -6.26 2.36 18.52
N PHE A 355 -5.23 3.22 18.68
CA PHE A 355 -4.10 3.29 17.77
C PHE A 355 -2.79 2.96 18.48
N GLY A 356 -1.95 2.19 17.82
CA GLY A 356 -0.61 1.89 18.31
C GLY A 356 0.42 1.76 17.18
N VAL A 357 1.69 1.73 17.54
CA VAL A 357 2.78 1.44 16.60
C VAL A 357 3.67 0.34 17.17
N VAL A 358 4.11 -0.56 16.30
CA VAL A 358 5.02 -1.66 16.63
C VAL A 358 6.29 -1.49 15.82
N GLN A 359 7.44 -1.67 16.47
CA GLN A 359 8.74 -1.73 15.82
C GLN A 359 9.17 -3.19 15.69
N VAL A 360 9.73 -3.55 14.52
CA VAL A 360 10.22 -4.89 14.22
C VAL A 360 11.63 -4.83 13.65
N THR A 361 12.41 -5.91 13.83
CA THR A 361 13.76 -6.04 13.28
C THR A 361 13.71 -6.48 11.81
N GLU A 362 14.78 -6.20 11.06
CA GLU A 362 14.94 -6.67 9.67
C GLU A 362 14.87 -8.20 9.57
N GLN A 363 15.50 -8.89 10.55
CA GLN A 363 15.44 -10.34 10.66
C GLN A 363 13.99 -10.84 10.77
N ALA A 364 13.21 -10.25 11.70
CA ALA A 364 11.83 -10.66 11.91
C ALA A 364 10.95 -10.43 10.66
N ILE A 365 11.20 -9.33 9.91
CA ILE A 365 10.51 -9.05 8.65
C ILE A 365 10.82 -10.15 7.62
N MET A 366 12.10 -10.49 7.43
CA MET A 366 12.48 -11.50 6.44
C MET A 366 11.96 -12.88 6.81
N ASP A 367 12.11 -13.30 8.07
CA ASP A 367 11.64 -14.62 8.54
C ASP A 367 10.12 -14.74 8.38
N ALA A 368 9.36 -13.69 8.74
CA ALA A 368 7.92 -13.65 8.56
C ALA A 368 7.51 -13.68 7.07
N THR A 369 8.24 -12.97 6.20
CA THR A 369 8.02 -12.98 4.75
C THR A 369 8.22 -14.38 4.17
N ILE A 370 9.37 -14.99 4.44
CA ILE A 370 9.70 -16.33 3.93
C ILE A 370 8.73 -17.38 4.49
N LEU A 371 8.43 -17.29 5.79
CA LEU A 371 7.51 -18.21 6.44
C LEU A 371 6.09 -18.13 5.83
N ALA A 372 5.57 -16.94 5.61
CA ALA A 372 4.27 -16.74 4.97
C ALA A 372 4.26 -17.29 3.54
N ASN A 373 5.28 -16.98 2.74
CA ASN A 373 5.40 -17.45 1.36
C ASN A 373 5.50 -18.98 1.27
N ARG A 374 6.21 -19.64 2.19
CA ARG A 374 6.27 -21.11 2.28
C ARG A 374 4.95 -21.79 2.64
N HIS A 375 3.99 -21.02 3.18
CA HIS A 375 2.63 -21.48 3.47
C HIS A 375 1.60 -20.98 2.44
N GLY A 376 2.05 -20.59 1.24
CA GLY A 376 1.19 -20.26 0.11
C GLY A 376 0.67 -18.81 0.08
N HIS A 377 1.25 -17.90 0.89
CA HIS A 377 0.92 -16.48 0.85
C HIS A 377 1.95 -15.71 0.04
N ILE A 378 1.52 -14.92 -0.95
CA ILE A 378 2.38 -14.16 -1.85
C ILE A 378 2.68 -12.75 -1.29
N VAL A 379 3.18 -12.66 -0.08
CA VAL A 379 3.41 -11.37 0.59
C VAL A 379 4.76 -10.77 0.22
N CYS A 380 4.78 -9.45 0.06
CA CYS A 380 6.01 -8.67 -0.04
C CYS A 380 6.67 -8.52 1.35
N THR A 381 7.85 -7.92 1.39
CA THR A 381 8.54 -7.65 2.67
C THR A 381 7.73 -6.77 3.62
N GLN A 382 6.92 -5.82 3.12
CA GLN A 382 6.01 -5.02 3.94
C GLN A 382 4.82 -5.85 4.48
N GLY A 383 4.37 -6.87 3.75
CA GLY A 383 3.40 -7.85 4.27
C GLY A 383 4.01 -8.73 5.35
N GLY A 384 5.30 -9.10 5.20
CA GLY A 384 6.09 -9.75 6.24
C GLY A 384 6.29 -8.85 7.46
N GLU A 385 6.53 -7.54 7.25
CA GLU A 385 6.59 -6.53 8.30
C GLU A 385 5.31 -6.52 9.15
N CYS A 386 4.13 -6.59 8.51
CA CYS A 386 2.85 -6.68 9.24
C CYS A 386 2.71 -7.99 10.03
N LEU A 387 3.14 -9.12 9.49
CA LEU A 387 3.12 -10.39 10.22
C LEU A 387 4.10 -10.37 11.41
N ALA A 388 5.31 -9.87 11.22
CA ALA A 388 6.27 -9.66 12.31
C ALA A 388 5.71 -8.72 13.37
N GLY A 389 5.03 -7.63 12.97
CA GLY A 389 4.34 -6.70 13.85
C GLY A 389 3.24 -7.35 14.68
N LEU A 390 2.42 -8.23 14.08
CA LEU A 390 1.44 -9.02 14.80
C LEU A 390 2.09 -9.92 15.86
N LEU A 391 3.14 -10.64 15.50
CA LEU A 391 3.84 -11.52 16.43
C LEU A 391 4.44 -10.74 17.60
N LYS A 392 5.05 -9.60 17.32
CA LYS A 392 5.61 -8.70 18.34
C LYS A 392 4.52 -8.11 19.25
N ALA A 393 3.41 -7.66 18.68
CA ALA A 393 2.28 -7.14 19.46
C ALA A 393 1.65 -8.21 20.38
N ARG A 394 1.64 -9.46 19.94
CA ARG A 394 1.20 -10.59 20.78
C ARG A 394 2.18 -10.89 21.91
N GLU A 395 3.47 -10.90 21.62
CA GLU A 395 4.54 -11.07 22.62
C GLU A 395 4.42 -9.98 23.73
N GLU A 396 4.10 -8.76 23.32
CA GLU A 396 3.88 -7.62 24.22
C GLU A 396 2.51 -7.63 24.93
N GLY A 397 1.66 -8.63 24.68
CA GLY A 397 0.31 -8.71 25.24
C GLY A 397 -0.67 -7.67 24.70
N ARG A 398 -0.32 -6.98 23.62
CA ARG A 398 -1.14 -5.94 22.98
C ARG A 398 -2.21 -6.52 22.05
N VAL A 399 -2.07 -7.75 21.59
CA VAL A 399 -3.08 -8.51 20.85
C VAL A 399 -3.31 -9.81 21.57
N VAL A 400 -4.58 -10.09 21.91
CA VAL A 400 -4.96 -11.23 22.74
C VAL A 400 -5.61 -12.36 21.93
N ALA A 401 -5.77 -13.52 22.57
CA ALA A 401 -6.49 -14.64 21.97
C ALA A 401 -7.96 -14.25 21.70
N GLY A 402 -8.47 -14.65 20.52
CA GLY A 402 -9.83 -14.33 20.06
C GLY A 402 -9.90 -13.11 19.14
N GLU A 403 -8.89 -12.26 19.11
CA GLU A 403 -8.79 -11.20 18.10
C GLU A 403 -8.30 -11.76 16.76
N LYS A 404 -8.89 -11.27 15.68
CA LYS A 404 -8.44 -11.61 14.32
C LYS A 404 -7.71 -10.44 13.69
N ALA A 405 -6.43 -10.64 13.34
CA ALA A 405 -5.64 -9.63 12.68
C ALA A 405 -5.89 -9.60 11.15
N VAL A 406 -5.91 -8.41 10.56
CA VAL A 406 -5.86 -8.20 9.11
C VAL A 406 -4.54 -7.52 8.80
N LEU A 407 -3.71 -8.21 8.02
CA LEU A 407 -2.35 -7.80 7.68
C LEU A 407 -2.34 -7.21 6.28
N ASP A 408 -1.91 -5.97 6.14
CA ASP A 408 -1.81 -5.31 4.85
C ASP A 408 -0.59 -5.81 4.07
N SER A 409 -0.82 -6.68 3.08
CA SER A 409 0.18 -7.09 2.09
C SER A 409 0.17 -6.12 0.93
N THR A 410 0.92 -5.03 1.07
CA THR A 410 0.84 -3.83 0.24
C THR A 410 1.28 -4.02 -1.21
N ALA A 411 2.06 -5.06 -1.50
CA ALA A 411 2.56 -5.37 -2.84
C ALA A 411 2.74 -6.88 -3.05
N HIS A 412 2.96 -7.27 -4.30
CA HIS A 412 3.24 -8.67 -4.65
C HIS A 412 4.69 -9.05 -4.34
N ALA A 413 4.91 -10.27 -3.83
CA ALA A 413 6.23 -10.81 -3.50
C ALA A 413 7.26 -10.67 -4.64
N LEU A 414 6.85 -10.84 -5.89
CA LEU A 414 7.73 -10.76 -7.07
C LEU A 414 8.42 -9.39 -7.23
N LYS A 415 7.85 -8.31 -6.70
CA LYS A 415 8.49 -6.99 -6.75
C LYS A 415 9.71 -6.90 -5.83
N PHE A 416 9.80 -7.77 -4.85
CA PHE A 416 10.84 -7.82 -3.81
C PHE A 416 11.63 -9.14 -3.84
N ALA A 417 11.57 -9.87 -4.96
CA ALA A 417 12.23 -11.17 -5.12
C ALA A 417 13.75 -11.11 -4.88
N GLY A 418 14.39 -9.95 -5.05
CA GLY A 418 15.80 -9.75 -4.75
C GLY A 418 16.14 -10.03 -3.29
N PHE A 419 15.34 -9.63 -2.34
CA PHE A 419 15.55 -9.92 -0.91
C PHE A 419 15.39 -11.40 -0.60
N GLN A 420 14.39 -12.07 -1.19
CA GLN A 420 14.24 -13.51 -1.07
C GLN A 420 15.46 -14.26 -1.63
N ASN A 421 15.99 -13.82 -2.77
CA ASN A 421 17.20 -14.39 -3.34
C ASN A 421 18.42 -14.21 -2.43
N MET A 422 18.63 -12.99 -1.89
CA MET A 422 19.71 -12.76 -0.92
C MET A 422 19.58 -13.64 0.33
N TYR A 423 18.35 -13.85 0.82
CA TYR A 423 18.08 -14.75 1.95
C TYR A 423 18.47 -16.19 1.61
N PHE A 424 18.07 -16.71 0.45
CA PHE A 424 18.35 -18.09 0.06
C PHE A 424 19.80 -18.33 -0.32
N THR A 425 20.52 -17.29 -0.76
CA THR A 425 21.95 -17.39 -1.13
C THR A 425 22.90 -16.96 -0.02
N ASP A 426 22.37 -16.47 1.11
CA ASP A 426 23.15 -15.94 2.22
C ASP A 426 24.12 -14.82 1.78
N THR A 427 23.55 -13.84 1.08
CA THR A 427 24.31 -12.73 0.49
C THR A 427 23.81 -11.36 0.93
N PHE A 428 23.10 -11.29 2.06
CA PHE A 428 22.72 -9.99 2.63
C PHE A 428 23.95 -9.18 3.02
N PRO A 429 24.06 -7.93 2.60
CA PRO A 429 25.03 -7.01 3.16
C PRO A 429 24.84 -6.86 4.68
N PRO A 430 25.96 -6.78 5.45
CA PRO A 430 25.90 -6.75 6.92
C PRO A 430 25.01 -5.64 7.50
N GLU A 431 24.88 -4.50 6.80
CA GLU A 431 24.09 -3.35 7.21
C GLU A 431 22.58 -3.61 7.31
N TYR A 432 22.08 -4.71 6.69
CA TYR A 432 20.69 -5.14 6.85
C TYR A 432 20.45 -5.85 8.17
N GLY A 433 21.48 -6.45 8.78
CA GLY A 433 21.33 -7.20 10.03
C GLY A 433 20.49 -8.48 9.88
N VAL A 434 20.47 -9.07 8.67
CA VAL A 434 19.73 -10.31 8.37
C VAL A 434 20.72 -11.48 8.26
N ALA A 435 20.51 -12.50 9.08
CA ALA A 435 21.21 -13.79 9.01
C ALA A 435 20.19 -14.88 8.61
N PRO A 436 20.28 -15.45 7.40
CA PRO A 436 19.31 -16.41 6.93
C PRO A 436 19.23 -17.68 7.80
N ASP A 437 18.02 -18.09 8.17
CA ASP A 437 17.77 -19.39 8.78
C ASP A 437 17.87 -20.50 7.72
N ALA A 438 18.84 -21.40 7.88
CA ALA A 438 19.07 -22.50 6.96
C ALA A 438 17.84 -23.42 6.79
N SER A 439 16.97 -23.52 7.80
CA SER A 439 15.73 -24.31 7.73
C SER A 439 14.66 -23.68 6.82
N LEU A 440 14.75 -22.37 6.60
CA LEU A 440 13.89 -21.61 5.72
C LEU A 440 14.50 -21.39 4.32
N ALA A 441 15.80 -21.56 4.17
CA ALA A 441 16.47 -21.42 2.88
C ALA A 441 16.00 -22.52 1.90
N ASN A 442 15.85 -22.15 0.63
CA ASN A 442 15.50 -23.08 -0.43
C ASN A 442 16.25 -22.72 -1.70
N ARG A 443 16.96 -23.68 -2.28
CA ARG A 443 17.77 -23.51 -3.50
C ARG A 443 17.51 -24.64 -4.48
N PRO A 444 17.57 -24.38 -5.79
CA PRO A 444 17.61 -25.45 -6.77
C PRO A 444 18.78 -26.39 -6.48
N SER A 445 18.55 -27.66 -6.63
CA SER A 445 19.58 -28.70 -6.44
C SER A 445 19.70 -29.52 -7.71
N LEU A 446 20.94 -29.71 -8.13
CA LEU A 446 21.25 -30.55 -9.29
C LEU A 446 21.07 -32.02 -8.92
N VAL A 447 20.39 -32.80 -9.75
CA VAL A 447 20.15 -34.22 -9.56
C VAL A 447 21.09 -35.09 -10.39
N VAL A 448 21.51 -34.60 -11.57
CA VAL A 448 22.50 -35.23 -12.46
C VAL A 448 23.36 -34.12 -13.04
N ASP A 449 24.67 -34.23 -12.96
CA ASP A 449 25.57 -33.21 -13.48
C ASP A 449 25.73 -33.29 -15.04
N ALA A 450 26.26 -32.23 -15.63
CA ALA A 450 26.41 -32.12 -17.07
C ALA A 450 27.43 -33.15 -17.65
N ALA A 451 28.46 -33.50 -16.88
CA ALA A 451 29.50 -34.45 -17.31
C ALA A 451 28.92 -35.89 -17.28
N GLU A 452 28.09 -36.21 -16.31
CA GLU A 452 27.38 -37.48 -16.25
C GLU A 452 26.36 -37.57 -17.41
N LYS A 453 25.56 -36.53 -17.63
CA LYS A 453 24.61 -36.45 -18.74
C LYS A 453 25.29 -36.70 -20.10
N ALA A 454 26.48 -36.12 -20.31
CA ALA A 454 27.23 -36.27 -21.58
C ALA A 454 27.70 -37.71 -21.90
N ARG A 455 27.69 -38.58 -20.91
CA ARG A 455 28.12 -40.00 -21.04
C ARG A 455 26.97 -40.96 -21.23
N LEU A 456 25.73 -40.50 -21.08
CA LEU A 456 24.53 -41.31 -21.11
C LEU A 456 23.76 -41.11 -22.40
N SER A 457 23.15 -42.14 -22.92
CA SER A 457 22.08 -42.00 -23.92
C SER A 457 20.87 -41.30 -23.31
N ALA A 458 19.98 -40.80 -24.17
CA ALA A 458 18.76 -40.09 -23.71
C ALA A 458 17.90 -40.93 -22.75
N GLU A 459 17.80 -42.25 -23.03
CA GLU A 459 17.03 -43.17 -22.18
C GLU A 459 17.72 -43.46 -20.84
N GLU A 460 19.01 -43.68 -20.84
CA GLU A 460 19.80 -43.87 -19.62
C GLU A 460 19.79 -42.61 -18.74
N PHE A 461 19.92 -41.41 -19.36
CA PHE A 461 19.82 -40.17 -18.62
C PHE A 461 18.43 -40.02 -17.98
N THR A 462 17.36 -40.31 -18.72
CA THR A 462 16.00 -40.23 -18.19
C THR A 462 15.81 -41.13 -16.98
N ARG A 463 16.30 -42.39 -17.05
CA ARG A 463 16.27 -43.35 -15.93
C ARG A 463 17.10 -42.92 -14.74
N ALA A 464 18.32 -42.46 -14.96
CA ALA A 464 19.20 -41.97 -13.90
C ALA A 464 18.64 -40.75 -13.18
N ALA A 465 18.16 -39.74 -13.96
CA ALA A 465 17.57 -38.57 -13.39
C ALA A 465 16.28 -38.87 -12.61
N ALA A 466 15.39 -39.70 -13.16
CA ALA A 466 14.15 -40.12 -12.47
C ALA A 466 14.44 -40.86 -11.17
N LYS A 467 15.45 -41.76 -11.18
CA LYS A 467 15.91 -42.47 -9.96
C LYS A 467 16.42 -41.50 -8.91
N ALA A 468 17.32 -40.57 -9.28
CA ALA A 468 17.87 -39.57 -8.36
C ALA A 468 16.76 -38.65 -7.77
N VAL A 469 15.76 -38.28 -8.58
CA VAL A 469 14.59 -37.53 -8.10
C VAL A 469 13.77 -38.35 -7.12
N ALA A 470 13.50 -39.61 -7.44
CA ALA A 470 12.71 -40.52 -6.59
C ALA A 470 13.36 -40.74 -5.24
N GLU A 471 14.67 -41.02 -5.24
CA GLU A 471 15.48 -41.20 -4.02
C GLU A 471 15.48 -39.93 -3.15
N ARG A 472 15.67 -38.77 -3.77
CA ARG A 472 15.68 -37.48 -3.05
C ARG A 472 14.33 -37.08 -2.45
N LEU A 473 13.23 -37.49 -3.10
CA LEU A 473 11.86 -37.21 -2.67
C LEU A 473 11.25 -38.36 -1.88
N GLU A 474 12.02 -39.41 -1.59
CA GLU A 474 11.59 -40.61 -0.86
C GLU A 474 10.29 -41.21 -1.45
N LEU A 475 10.19 -41.26 -2.79
CA LEU A 475 9.01 -41.77 -3.46
C LEU A 475 8.93 -43.32 -3.32
N ALA A 476 7.78 -43.80 -2.89
CA ALA A 476 7.47 -45.18 -2.91
C ALA A 476 7.31 -45.70 -4.37
N GLY A 477 7.93 -46.85 -4.70
CA GLY A 477 7.69 -47.53 -5.96
C GLY A 477 6.19 -47.91 -6.10
N LYS A 478 5.68 -47.93 -7.34
CA LYS A 478 4.33 -48.40 -7.64
C LYS A 478 4.26 -49.91 -7.58
#